data_582d1a892b19452f8104d3d752f96a2b
#
_entry.id   582d1a892b19452f8104d3d752f96a2b
#
_cell.length_a   1.000
_cell.length_b   1.000
_cell.length_c   1.000
_cell.angle_alpha   90.00
_cell.angle_beta   90.00
_cell.angle_gamma   90.00
#
_symmetry.space_group_name_H-M   'P 1'
#
loop_
_entity.id
_entity.type
_entity.pdbx_description
1 polymer ?
#
loop_
_entity_poly.entity_id
_entity_poly.type
_entity_poly.pdbx_seq_one_letter_code
_entity_poly.pdbx_strand_id
1 'polypeptide(L)'
;MAASPEAKFTEEKVLWIKHHTPKLMTFAISRPESYRFSAGQFSRLGFRDGEGFIWRAYSVVSAEYADTLEYFAVLIEGGPMSARFTAMKEGDTILLDKTATGFLLPERFPDGKDLVMLSTGSGIAPFLSIIEQPEIWQRFDRLILAHSVSFADELIFRRRVEALKDHPLIGEYFHKFRFVPITTREETEGALSGKRIPELLKDGSLEAYAGFKFTKADTRFMVC
;
A
#
# COMPACT_ATOMS: atom_id res chain seq x y z
N MET A 1 23.70 4.84 28.84
CA MET A 1 22.47 4.18 29.31
C MET A 1 21.72 3.67 28.10
N ALA A 2 21.56 2.36 27.95
CA ALA A 2 20.69 1.81 26.91
C ALA A 2 19.23 2.18 27.28
N ALA A 3 18.53 2.86 26.36
CA ALA A 3 17.10 3.14 26.56
C ALA A 3 16.35 1.83 26.81
N SER A 4 15.39 1.84 27.73
CA SER A 4 14.56 0.65 27.98
C SER A 4 13.88 0.21 26.68
N PRO A 5 13.59 -1.08 26.46
CA PRO A 5 12.88 -1.55 25.26
C PRO A 5 11.57 -0.81 25.02
N GLU A 6 10.88 -0.41 26.07
CA GLU A 6 9.61 0.34 26.03
C GLU A 6 9.74 1.77 25.45
N ALA A 7 10.95 2.35 25.42
CA ALA A 7 11.17 3.64 24.81
C ALA A 7 11.12 3.64 23.27
N LYS A 8 11.15 2.47 22.61
CA LYS A 8 11.23 2.33 21.15
C LYS A 8 9.90 2.14 20.44
N PHE A 9 8.83 1.83 21.15
CA PHE A 9 7.50 1.60 20.60
C PHE A 9 6.40 2.23 21.45
N THR A 10 5.22 2.32 20.88
CA THR A 10 3.96 2.68 21.55
C THR A 10 2.99 1.50 21.51
N GLU A 11 2.02 1.50 22.39
CA GLU A 11 0.91 0.55 22.42
C GLU A 11 -0.31 1.21 21.83
N GLU A 12 -0.76 0.71 20.66
CA GLU A 12 -1.86 1.28 19.91
C GLU A 12 -3.10 0.38 19.97
N LYS A 13 -4.28 1.00 19.89
CA LYS A 13 -5.54 0.27 19.85
C LYS A 13 -5.93 -0.10 18.44
N VAL A 14 -6.34 -1.34 18.24
CA VAL A 14 -6.98 -1.80 17.01
C VAL A 14 -8.38 -1.18 16.95
N LEU A 15 -8.64 -0.39 15.92
CA LEU A 15 -9.88 0.37 15.77
C LEU A 15 -10.93 -0.39 14.97
N TRP A 16 -10.50 -1.06 13.92
CA TRP A 16 -11.35 -1.93 13.11
C TRP A 16 -10.51 -2.96 12.37
N ILE A 17 -11.16 -4.05 11.98
CA ILE A 17 -10.58 -5.16 11.21
C ILE A 17 -11.56 -5.57 10.10
N LYS A 18 -11.04 -5.81 8.91
CA LYS A 18 -11.81 -6.34 7.80
C LYS A 18 -11.08 -7.48 7.11
N HIS A 19 -11.67 -8.66 7.14
CA HIS A 19 -11.24 -9.80 6.33
C HIS A 19 -11.90 -9.71 4.95
N HIS A 20 -11.10 -9.75 3.89
CA HIS A 20 -11.56 -9.69 2.50
C HIS A 20 -11.64 -11.08 1.89
N THR A 21 -10.65 -11.91 2.18
CA THR A 21 -10.56 -13.34 1.85
C THR A 21 -9.99 -14.08 3.06
N PRO A 22 -9.93 -15.42 3.08
CA PRO A 22 -9.24 -16.14 4.16
C PRO A 22 -7.78 -15.75 4.38
N LYS A 23 -7.14 -15.12 3.37
CA LYS A 23 -5.72 -14.74 3.40
C LYS A 23 -5.47 -13.24 3.46
N LEU A 24 -6.47 -12.41 3.17
CA LEU A 24 -6.28 -10.96 3.03
C LEU A 24 -7.10 -10.20 4.04
N MET A 25 -6.44 -9.34 4.80
CA MET A 25 -7.09 -8.47 5.77
C MET A 25 -6.53 -7.05 5.72
N THR A 26 -7.41 -6.10 6.03
CA THR A 26 -7.03 -4.73 6.35
C THR A 26 -7.46 -4.41 7.77
N PHE A 27 -6.75 -3.52 8.42
CA PHE A 27 -7.08 -3.07 9.76
C PHE A 27 -6.53 -1.67 9.99
N ALA A 28 -7.13 -0.97 10.94
CA ALA A 28 -6.61 0.32 11.42
C ALA A 28 -6.28 0.25 12.90
N ILE A 29 -5.29 1.06 13.26
CA ILE A 29 -4.89 1.28 14.65
C ILE A 29 -4.92 2.77 14.99
N SER A 30 -4.94 3.10 16.27
CA SER A 30 -4.74 4.47 16.73
C SER A 30 -3.39 5.01 16.25
N ARG A 31 -3.33 6.34 16.06
CA ARG A 31 -2.11 7.03 15.65
C ARG A 31 -1.65 7.96 16.78
N PRO A 32 -0.43 7.78 17.31
CA PRO A 32 0.11 8.74 18.26
C PRO A 32 0.25 10.13 17.62
N GLU A 33 -0.07 11.20 18.36
CA GLU A 33 0.05 12.58 17.87
C GLU A 33 1.46 12.91 17.34
N SER A 34 2.49 12.31 17.92
CA SER A 34 3.88 12.51 17.52
C SER A 34 4.31 11.65 16.34
N TYR A 35 3.49 10.67 15.89
CA TYR A 35 3.88 9.76 14.83
C TYR A 35 3.87 10.44 13.47
N ARG A 36 5.03 10.46 12.81
CA ARG A 36 5.21 11.02 11.46
C ARG A 36 5.76 9.95 10.54
N PHE A 37 5.24 9.94 9.32
CA PHE A 37 5.74 9.12 8.23
C PHE A 37 5.54 9.85 6.89
N SER A 38 6.29 9.46 5.88
CA SER A 38 6.06 9.88 4.50
C SER A 38 5.37 8.77 3.73
N ALA A 39 4.46 9.15 2.84
CA ALA A 39 3.71 8.20 2.00
C ALA A 39 4.67 7.30 1.22
N GLY A 40 4.46 5.98 1.31
CA GLY A 40 5.37 4.97 0.77
C GLY A 40 6.28 4.32 1.82
N GLN A 41 6.31 4.83 3.05
CA GLN A 41 7.04 4.20 4.16
C GLN A 41 6.25 3.06 4.81
N PHE A 42 6.94 2.29 5.63
CA PHE A 42 6.38 1.22 6.45
C PHE A 42 6.64 1.46 7.94
N SER A 43 5.79 0.87 8.77
CA SER A 43 5.97 0.77 10.21
C SER A 43 6.37 -0.66 10.58
N ARG A 44 7.06 -0.82 11.70
CA ARG A 44 7.17 -2.14 12.33
C ARG A 44 6.03 -2.28 13.32
N LEU A 45 5.23 -3.33 13.12
CA LEU A 45 4.16 -3.73 14.02
C LEU A 45 4.59 -4.97 14.80
N GLY A 46 4.18 -5.06 16.05
CA GLY A 46 4.57 -6.15 16.92
C GLY A 46 3.53 -6.59 17.90
N PHE A 47 3.76 -7.76 18.46
CA PHE A 47 3.02 -8.34 19.58
C PHE A 47 3.99 -8.83 20.66
N ARG A 48 3.56 -8.83 21.91
CA ARG A 48 4.27 -9.51 22.98
C ARG A 48 4.22 -11.03 22.75
N ASP A 49 5.33 -11.72 22.96
CA ASP A 49 5.46 -13.17 22.79
C ASP A 49 6.34 -13.75 23.91
N GLY A 50 5.71 -14.25 24.96
CA GLY A 50 6.38 -14.61 26.20
C GLY A 50 7.15 -13.43 26.80
N GLU A 51 8.44 -13.60 27.02
CA GLU A 51 9.34 -12.52 27.49
C GLU A 51 9.87 -11.63 26.34
N GLY A 52 9.52 -11.95 25.08
CA GLY A 52 10.00 -11.27 23.89
C GLY A 52 8.91 -10.60 23.07
N PHE A 53 9.25 -10.34 21.82
CA PHE A 53 8.36 -9.66 20.87
C PHE A 53 8.48 -10.29 19.49
N ILE A 54 7.37 -10.34 18.76
CA ILE A 54 7.34 -10.64 17.33
C ILE A 54 7.15 -9.31 16.60
N TRP A 55 8.04 -8.99 15.67
CA TRP A 55 7.98 -7.78 14.87
C TRP A 55 7.99 -8.07 13.37
N ARG A 56 7.17 -7.36 12.58
CA ARG A 56 7.23 -7.37 11.11
C ARG A 56 6.96 -5.96 10.56
N ALA A 57 7.52 -5.72 9.38
CA ALA A 57 7.28 -4.48 8.62
C ALA A 57 5.97 -4.58 7.85
N TYR A 58 5.17 -3.50 7.90
CA TYR A 58 3.95 -3.31 7.13
C TYR A 58 3.91 -1.91 6.57
N SER A 59 3.76 -1.79 5.25
CA SER A 59 3.59 -0.49 4.61
C SER A 59 2.31 0.18 5.10
N VAL A 60 2.41 1.49 5.35
CA VAL A 60 1.25 2.29 5.73
C VAL A 60 0.37 2.47 4.49
N VAL A 61 -0.94 2.23 4.65
CA VAL A 61 -1.95 2.36 3.60
C VAL A 61 -2.61 3.73 3.63
N SER A 62 -2.83 4.28 4.83
CA SER A 62 -3.48 5.57 5.02
C SER A 62 -2.63 6.74 4.53
N ALA A 63 -3.29 7.87 4.24
CA ALA A 63 -2.63 9.13 3.91
C ALA A 63 -1.82 9.68 5.09
N GLU A 64 -0.84 10.53 4.80
CA GLU A 64 -0.02 11.20 5.84
C GLU A 64 -0.85 12.06 6.80
N TYR A 65 -1.96 12.62 6.31
CA TYR A 65 -2.87 13.48 7.08
C TYR A 65 -3.98 12.72 7.79
N ALA A 66 -4.07 11.39 7.63
CA ALA A 66 -5.11 10.60 8.29
C ALA A 66 -4.92 10.54 9.81
N ASP A 67 -6.02 10.53 10.56
CA ASP A 67 -6.01 10.43 12.02
C ASP A 67 -5.70 9.04 12.55
N THR A 68 -5.71 8.03 11.67
CA THR A 68 -5.46 6.62 11.99
C THR A 68 -4.40 6.03 11.06
N LEU A 69 -3.79 4.92 11.48
CA LEU A 69 -2.86 4.17 10.66
C LEU A 69 -3.53 2.91 10.13
N GLU A 70 -3.70 2.83 8.82
CA GLU A 70 -4.23 1.64 8.15
C GLU A 70 -3.12 0.76 7.60
N TYR A 71 -3.35 -0.55 7.65
CA TYR A 71 -2.43 -1.56 7.15
C TYR A 71 -3.15 -2.64 6.36
N PHE A 72 -2.41 -3.24 5.43
CA PHE A 72 -2.83 -4.42 4.68
C PHE A 72 -1.90 -5.58 5.00
N ALA A 73 -2.48 -6.71 5.38
CA ALA A 73 -1.73 -7.91 5.73
C ALA A 73 -2.20 -9.11 4.90
N VAL A 74 -1.22 -9.90 4.46
CA VAL A 74 -1.42 -11.24 3.90
C VAL A 74 -1.17 -12.25 5.01
N LEU A 75 -2.17 -13.07 5.31
CA LEU A 75 -2.08 -14.14 6.31
C LEU A 75 -1.40 -15.36 5.70
N ILE A 76 -0.27 -15.73 6.26
CA ILE A 76 0.55 -16.87 5.83
C ILE A 76 0.30 -18.03 6.80
N GLU A 77 -0.07 -19.18 6.28
CA GLU A 77 -0.28 -20.39 7.08
C GLU A 77 1.01 -20.74 7.88
N GLY A 78 0.83 -21.02 9.17
CA GLY A 78 1.95 -21.30 10.09
C GLY A 78 2.81 -20.09 10.45
N GLY A 79 2.52 -18.91 9.89
CA GLY A 79 3.27 -17.69 10.20
C GLY A 79 2.93 -17.14 11.60
N PRO A 80 3.93 -16.89 12.48
CA PRO A 80 3.66 -16.45 13.86
C PRO A 80 2.93 -15.11 13.92
N MET A 81 3.23 -14.17 13.02
CA MET A 81 2.51 -12.90 12.93
C MET A 81 1.08 -13.08 12.43
N SER A 82 0.88 -13.98 11.46
CA SER A 82 -0.45 -14.30 10.91
C SER A 82 -1.36 -14.92 11.97
N ALA A 83 -0.82 -15.79 12.83
CA ALA A 83 -1.58 -16.35 13.96
C ALA A 83 -2.08 -15.26 14.92
N ARG A 84 -1.25 -14.24 15.19
CA ARG A 84 -1.63 -13.08 16.02
C ARG A 84 -2.71 -12.24 15.34
N PHE A 85 -2.58 -11.95 14.06
CA PHE A 85 -3.58 -11.21 13.29
C PHE A 85 -4.91 -11.94 13.19
N THR A 86 -4.89 -13.26 13.01
CA THR A 86 -6.13 -14.07 12.97
C THR A 86 -6.89 -14.04 14.30
N ALA A 87 -6.17 -13.97 15.43
CA ALA A 87 -6.77 -13.90 16.76
C ALA A 87 -7.13 -12.47 17.20
N MET A 88 -6.63 -11.45 16.50
CA MET A 88 -6.78 -10.04 16.84
C MET A 88 -8.24 -9.57 16.71
N LYS A 89 -8.67 -8.71 17.64
CA LYS A 89 -10.01 -8.13 17.70
C LYS A 89 -9.93 -6.62 17.86
N GLU A 90 -11.01 -5.94 17.53
CA GLU A 90 -11.17 -4.52 17.83
C GLU A 90 -11.03 -4.26 19.36
N GLY A 91 -10.28 -3.22 19.71
CA GLY A 91 -9.92 -2.88 21.07
C GLY A 91 -8.66 -3.56 21.60
N ASP A 92 -8.13 -4.58 20.90
CA ASP A 92 -6.87 -5.19 21.26
C ASP A 92 -5.71 -4.21 21.15
N THR A 93 -4.59 -4.54 21.76
CA THR A 93 -3.36 -3.76 21.73
C THR A 93 -2.36 -4.36 20.74
N ILE A 94 -1.83 -3.51 19.86
CA ILE A 94 -0.71 -3.82 18.97
C ILE A 94 0.44 -2.85 19.23
N LEU A 95 1.67 -3.32 19.07
CA LEU A 95 2.86 -2.50 19.26
C LEU A 95 3.24 -1.82 17.96
N LEU A 96 3.50 -0.51 18.02
CA LEU A 96 3.96 0.30 16.91
C LEU A 96 5.37 0.83 17.19
N ASP A 97 6.35 0.52 16.34
CA ASP A 97 7.66 1.18 16.40
C ASP A 97 7.48 2.69 16.18
N LYS A 98 8.13 3.51 17.01
CA LYS A 98 8.00 4.99 16.97
C LYS A 98 8.50 5.62 15.68
N THR A 99 9.23 4.87 14.85
CA THR A 99 9.88 5.36 13.63
C THR A 99 9.35 4.63 12.41
N ALA A 100 8.76 5.37 11.47
CA ALA A 100 8.53 4.88 10.13
C ALA A 100 9.84 4.83 9.34
N THR A 101 9.96 3.86 8.45
CA THR A 101 11.16 3.65 7.62
C THR A 101 10.75 3.33 6.19
N GLY A 102 11.69 3.42 5.25
CA GLY A 102 11.47 3.08 3.85
C GLY A 102 11.90 4.20 2.92
N PHE A 103 12.21 3.82 1.69
CA PHE A 103 12.75 4.72 0.68
C PHE A 103 11.92 4.70 -0.62
N LEU A 104 10.73 4.13 -0.58
CA LEU A 104 9.78 4.15 -1.70
C LEU A 104 9.04 5.51 -1.72
N LEU A 105 9.78 6.57 -1.96
CA LEU A 105 9.34 7.95 -1.82
C LEU A 105 9.34 8.66 -3.19
N PRO A 106 8.20 9.22 -3.64
CA PRO A 106 8.12 9.96 -4.90
C PRO A 106 9.07 11.16 -4.98
N GLU A 107 9.40 11.78 -3.84
CA GLU A 107 10.31 12.93 -3.72
C GLU A 107 11.74 12.59 -4.16
N ARG A 108 12.09 11.32 -4.23
CA ARG A 108 13.40 10.86 -4.72
C ARG A 108 13.60 11.03 -6.22
N PHE A 109 12.52 11.24 -6.97
CA PHE A 109 12.63 11.59 -8.39
C PHE A 109 12.80 13.10 -8.52
N PRO A 110 13.93 13.60 -9.03
CA PRO A 110 14.14 15.04 -9.24
C PRO A 110 13.34 15.56 -10.43
N ASP A 111 12.97 14.69 -11.35
CA ASP A 111 12.35 14.98 -12.65
C ASP A 111 11.30 13.93 -13.05
N GLY A 112 10.80 14.03 -14.26
CA GLY A 112 9.78 13.16 -14.85
C GLY A 112 8.39 13.79 -14.80
N LYS A 113 7.57 13.40 -15.76
CA LYS A 113 6.18 13.86 -15.91
C LYS A 113 5.17 12.80 -15.55
N ASP A 114 5.56 11.53 -15.70
CA ASP A 114 4.70 10.38 -15.48
C ASP A 114 5.23 9.52 -14.34
N LEU A 115 4.36 9.14 -13.43
CA LEU A 115 4.67 8.19 -12.37
C LEU A 115 3.93 6.88 -12.60
N VAL A 116 4.68 5.80 -12.77
CA VAL A 116 4.16 4.44 -12.95
C VAL A 116 4.52 3.61 -11.73
N MET A 117 3.52 3.27 -10.95
CA MET A 117 3.61 2.46 -9.74
C MET A 117 3.24 1.02 -10.08
N LEU A 118 4.19 0.11 -9.98
CA LEU A 118 4.04 -1.31 -10.29
C LEU A 118 4.02 -2.12 -9.00
N SER A 119 2.91 -2.77 -8.70
CA SER A 119 2.73 -3.55 -7.48
C SER A 119 2.33 -4.98 -7.72
N THR A 120 2.81 -5.87 -6.85
CA THR A 120 2.38 -7.27 -6.77
C THR A 120 1.86 -7.58 -5.37
N GLY A 121 0.68 -8.23 -5.29
CA GLY A 121 0.10 -8.63 -4.00
C GLY A 121 0.04 -7.48 -3.00
N SER A 122 0.67 -7.65 -1.82
CA SER A 122 0.69 -6.64 -0.76
C SER A 122 1.51 -5.39 -1.08
N GLY A 123 2.33 -5.40 -2.13
CA GLY A 123 3.09 -4.24 -2.59
C GLY A 123 2.23 -3.05 -3.06
N ILE A 124 0.93 -3.21 -3.16
CA ILE A 124 0.01 -2.09 -3.41
C ILE A 124 -0.07 -1.12 -2.21
N ALA A 125 0.12 -1.61 -0.99
CA ALA A 125 -0.10 -0.84 0.24
C ALA A 125 0.61 0.53 0.27
N PRO A 126 1.94 0.66 0.01
CA PRO A 126 2.60 1.95 0.02
C PRO A 126 2.09 2.88 -1.08
N PHE A 127 1.65 2.33 -2.23
CA PHE A 127 1.11 3.14 -3.32
C PHE A 127 -0.27 3.71 -3.02
N LEU A 128 -1.09 3.02 -2.21
CA LEU A 128 -2.35 3.59 -1.73
C LEU A 128 -2.11 4.84 -0.89
N SER A 129 -1.14 4.81 0.01
CA SER A 129 -0.74 5.98 0.78
C SER A 129 -0.25 7.12 -0.14
N ILE A 130 0.56 6.80 -1.16
CA ILE A 130 1.12 7.78 -2.11
C ILE A 130 0.00 8.45 -2.93
N ILE A 131 -0.93 7.66 -3.50
CA ILE A 131 -2.00 8.24 -4.36
C ILE A 131 -3.05 9.03 -3.59
N GLU A 132 -3.06 8.97 -2.26
CA GLU A 132 -3.90 9.82 -1.42
C GLU A 132 -3.27 11.18 -1.09
N GLN A 133 -1.99 11.42 -1.50
CA GLN A 133 -1.33 12.72 -1.31
C GLN A 133 -1.67 13.68 -2.46
N PRO A 134 -2.24 14.88 -2.20
CA PRO A 134 -2.59 15.85 -3.24
C PRO A 134 -1.37 16.30 -4.08
N GLU A 135 -0.20 16.40 -3.47
CA GLU A 135 1.03 16.87 -4.11
C GLU A 135 1.45 15.99 -5.30
N ILE A 136 1.18 14.69 -5.26
CA ILE A 136 1.50 13.76 -6.35
C ILE A 136 0.70 14.10 -7.60
N TRP A 137 -0.56 14.45 -7.45
CA TRP A 137 -1.45 14.80 -8.57
C TRP A 137 -1.12 16.15 -9.19
N GLN A 138 -0.57 17.06 -8.41
CA GLN A 138 -0.11 18.35 -8.90
C GLN A 138 1.21 18.23 -9.65
N ARG A 139 2.09 17.35 -9.15
CA ARG A 139 3.45 17.18 -9.66
C ARG A 139 3.52 16.41 -10.97
N PHE A 140 2.74 15.34 -11.12
CA PHE A 140 2.79 14.48 -12.29
C PHE A 140 1.63 14.77 -13.26
N ASP A 141 1.92 14.67 -14.55
CA ASP A 141 0.90 14.83 -15.61
C ASP A 141 0.06 13.56 -15.76
N ARG A 142 0.67 12.38 -15.48
CA ARG A 142 0.02 11.08 -15.56
C ARG A 142 0.46 10.20 -14.40
N LEU A 143 -0.52 9.51 -13.82
CA LEU A 143 -0.34 8.59 -12.70
C LEU A 143 -0.89 7.22 -13.08
N ILE A 144 -0.08 6.18 -13.00
CA ILE A 144 -0.48 4.80 -13.26
C ILE A 144 -0.26 3.98 -11.99
N LEU A 145 -1.27 3.24 -11.57
CA LEU A 145 -1.13 2.22 -10.55
C LEU A 145 -1.50 0.86 -11.15
N ALA A 146 -0.50 0.04 -11.43
CA ALA A 146 -0.69 -1.34 -11.85
C ALA A 146 -0.63 -2.27 -10.63
N HIS A 147 -1.67 -3.07 -10.43
CA HIS A 147 -1.75 -4.03 -9.35
C HIS A 147 -1.95 -5.44 -9.87
N SER A 148 -0.92 -6.27 -9.71
CA SER A 148 -0.91 -7.65 -10.15
C SER A 148 -1.16 -8.60 -8.98
N VAL A 149 -2.17 -9.45 -9.14
CA VAL A 149 -2.59 -10.48 -8.19
C VAL A 149 -2.79 -11.81 -8.91
N SER A 150 -3.05 -12.89 -8.16
CA SER A 150 -3.36 -14.19 -8.79
C SER A 150 -4.79 -14.25 -9.30
N PHE A 151 -5.76 -13.83 -8.49
CA PHE A 151 -7.20 -13.95 -8.74
C PHE A 151 -7.93 -12.62 -8.50
N ALA A 152 -9.11 -12.47 -9.10
CA ALA A 152 -9.89 -11.22 -9.05
C ALA A 152 -10.35 -10.84 -7.64
N ASP A 153 -10.62 -11.83 -6.77
CA ASP A 153 -11.01 -11.60 -5.38
C ASP A 153 -9.90 -10.97 -4.53
N GLU A 154 -8.65 -11.01 -5.02
CA GLU A 154 -7.50 -10.35 -4.42
C GLU A 154 -7.39 -8.86 -4.81
N LEU A 155 -8.16 -8.37 -5.80
CA LEU A 155 -8.24 -6.95 -6.20
C LEU A 155 -9.07 -6.11 -5.21
N ILE A 156 -8.88 -6.31 -3.93
CA ILE A 156 -9.71 -5.76 -2.84
C ILE A 156 -9.74 -4.23 -2.76
N PHE A 157 -8.73 -3.57 -3.33
CA PHE A 157 -8.61 -2.10 -3.31
C PHE A 157 -9.20 -1.42 -4.55
N ARG A 158 -9.71 -2.16 -5.55
CA ARG A 158 -10.25 -1.60 -6.78
C ARG A 158 -11.28 -0.50 -6.50
N ARG A 159 -12.26 -0.79 -5.62
CA ARG A 159 -13.31 0.19 -5.26
C ARG A 159 -12.75 1.41 -4.53
N ARG A 160 -11.75 1.23 -3.64
CA ARG A 160 -11.09 2.35 -2.95
C ARG A 160 -10.40 3.28 -3.95
N VAL A 161 -9.67 2.71 -4.90
CA VAL A 161 -8.96 3.46 -5.94
C VAL A 161 -9.94 4.18 -6.88
N GLU A 162 -11.03 3.53 -7.27
CA GLU A 162 -12.08 4.12 -8.10
C GLU A 162 -12.82 5.27 -7.37
N ALA A 163 -12.95 5.19 -6.05
CA ALA A 163 -13.60 6.24 -5.24
C ALA A 163 -12.77 7.52 -5.12
N LEU A 164 -11.48 7.51 -5.48
CA LEU A 164 -10.63 8.72 -5.48
C LEU A 164 -11.16 9.82 -6.40
N LYS A 165 -11.97 9.47 -7.41
CA LYS A 165 -12.65 10.46 -8.29
C LYS A 165 -13.57 11.41 -7.51
N ASP A 166 -14.11 10.96 -6.37
CA ASP A 166 -15.01 11.71 -5.52
C ASP A 166 -14.30 12.32 -4.29
N HIS A 167 -12.96 12.18 -4.22
CA HIS A 167 -12.18 12.68 -3.11
C HIS A 167 -12.04 14.21 -3.15
N PRO A 168 -12.30 14.94 -2.05
CA PRO A 168 -12.40 16.40 -2.05
C PRO A 168 -11.12 17.13 -2.46
N LEU A 169 -9.95 16.55 -2.23
CA LEU A 169 -8.65 17.18 -2.50
C LEU A 169 -8.02 16.78 -3.84
N ILE A 170 -8.39 15.62 -4.40
CA ILE A 170 -7.72 15.04 -5.56
C ILE A 170 -8.67 14.67 -6.70
N GLY A 171 -9.98 14.66 -6.47
CA GLY A 171 -10.98 14.22 -7.45
C GLY A 171 -10.93 15.00 -8.76
N GLU A 172 -10.64 16.30 -8.73
CA GLU A 172 -10.49 17.13 -9.93
C GLU A 172 -9.34 16.68 -10.84
N TYR A 173 -8.30 16.06 -10.27
CA TYR A 173 -7.13 15.54 -10.99
C TYR A 173 -7.30 14.09 -11.44
N PHE A 174 -8.41 13.41 -11.10
CA PHE A 174 -8.59 11.97 -11.35
C PHE A 174 -8.48 11.60 -12.83
N HIS A 175 -8.73 12.54 -13.74
CA HIS A 175 -8.54 12.37 -15.18
C HIS A 175 -7.09 12.01 -15.58
N LYS A 176 -6.09 12.36 -14.74
CA LYS A 176 -4.68 12.04 -14.93
C LYS A 176 -4.33 10.59 -14.54
N PHE A 177 -5.23 9.88 -13.86
CA PHE A 177 -4.96 8.60 -13.24
C PHE A 177 -5.51 7.42 -14.03
N ARG A 178 -4.76 6.32 -14.04
CA ARG A 178 -5.24 5.02 -14.53
C ARG A 178 -4.88 3.92 -13.53
N PHE A 179 -5.89 3.20 -13.08
CA PHE A 179 -5.71 1.95 -12.38
C PHE A 179 -5.65 0.81 -13.40
N VAL A 180 -4.63 -0.03 -13.31
CA VAL A 180 -4.42 -1.19 -14.20
C VAL A 180 -4.48 -2.45 -13.35
N PRO A 181 -5.66 -3.07 -13.20
CA PRO A 181 -5.78 -4.36 -12.53
C PRO A 181 -5.19 -5.46 -13.41
N ILE A 182 -4.49 -6.40 -12.79
CA ILE A 182 -3.83 -7.52 -13.47
C ILE A 182 -4.11 -8.80 -12.69
N THR A 183 -4.67 -9.83 -13.37
CA THR A 183 -4.88 -11.16 -12.81
C THR A 183 -4.04 -12.19 -13.58
N THR A 184 -3.21 -12.96 -12.86
CA THR A 184 -2.24 -13.84 -13.52
C THR A 184 -2.71 -15.27 -13.71
N ARG A 185 -3.81 -15.68 -13.03
CA ARG A 185 -4.28 -17.07 -13.02
C ARG A 185 -5.73 -17.25 -13.44
N GLU A 186 -6.39 -16.16 -13.82
CA GLU A 186 -7.76 -16.21 -14.35
C GLU A 186 -7.98 -15.03 -15.32
N GLU A 187 -8.97 -15.19 -16.20
CA GLU A 187 -9.48 -14.11 -17.04
C GLU A 187 -10.45 -13.27 -16.21
N THR A 188 -10.22 -11.94 -16.21
CA THR A 188 -11.03 -11.00 -15.42
C THR A 188 -11.44 -9.81 -16.29
N GLU A 189 -12.73 -9.54 -16.31
CA GLU A 189 -13.28 -8.39 -17.07
C GLU A 189 -12.69 -7.06 -16.56
N GLY A 190 -12.21 -6.25 -17.50
CA GLY A 190 -11.59 -4.95 -17.19
C GLY A 190 -10.22 -5.04 -16.52
N ALA A 191 -9.54 -6.19 -16.63
CA ALA A 191 -8.16 -6.39 -16.18
C ALA A 191 -7.29 -6.93 -17.32
N LEU A 192 -5.97 -6.73 -17.22
CA LEU A 192 -5.01 -7.50 -17.99
C LEU A 192 -4.87 -8.88 -17.37
N SER A 193 -4.99 -9.94 -18.17
CA SER A 193 -5.06 -11.31 -17.65
C SER A 193 -3.98 -12.22 -18.22
N GLY A 194 -3.61 -13.27 -17.45
CA GLY A 194 -2.73 -14.36 -17.91
C GLY A 194 -1.24 -14.05 -18.00
N LYS A 195 -0.83 -12.78 -17.77
CA LYS A 195 0.57 -12.35 -17.85
C LYS A 195 1.02 -11.61 -16.60
N ARG A 196 2.33 -11.67 -16.34
CA ARG A 196 2.95 -10.89 -15.26
C ARG A 196 3.41 -9.52 -15.76
N ILE A 197 3.61 -8.56 -14.85
CA ILE A 197 4.05 -7.19 -15.18
C ILE A 197 5.26 -7.13 -16.14
N PRO A 198 6.35 -7.93 -15.98
CA PRO A 198 7.47 -7.86 -16.91
C PRO A 198 7.11 -8.27 -18.35
N GLU A 199 6.17 -9.19 -18.53
CA GLU A 199 5.68 -9.61 -19.84
C GLU A 199 4.82 -8.53 -20.48
N LEU A 200 3.92 -7.91 -19.69
CA LEU A 200 3.05 -6.81 -20.12
C LEU A 200 3.83 -5.53 -20.47
N LEU A 201 4.96 -5.29 -19.81
CA LEU A 201 5.90 -4.21 -20.18
C LEU A 201 6.61 -4.54 -21.50
N LYS A 202 7.08 -5.78 -21.65
CA LYS A 202 7.85 -6.20 -22.81
C LYS A 202 7.03 -6.21 -24.10
N ASP A 203 5.77 -6.62 -24.05
CA ASP A 203 4.88 -6.70 -25.21
C ASP A 203 4.08 -5.42 -25.46
N GLY A 204 4.22 -4.40 -24.59
CA GLY A 204 3.53 -3.12 -24.72
C GLY A 204 2.07 -3.11 -24.26
N SER A 205 1.56 -4.23 -23.72
CA SER A 205 0.18 -4.33 -23.25
C SER A 205 -0.13 -3.36 -22.11
N LEU A 206 0.85 -3.13 -21.20
CA LEU A 206 0.69 -2.18 -20.11
C LEU A 206 0.57 -0.74 -20.63
N GLU A 207 1.39 -0.35 -21.60
CA GLU A 207 1.31 0.96 -22.23
C GLU A 207 -0.01 1.16 -22.99
N ALA A 208 -0.46 0.13 -23.72
CA ALA A 208 -1.72 0.15 -24.43
C ALA A 208 -2.92 0.35 -23.48
N TYR A 209 -2.91 -0.35 -22.33
CA TYR A 209 -3.95 -0.18 -21.31
C TYR A 209 -3.86 1.19 -20.62
N ALA A 210 -2.65 1.67 -20.35
CA ALA A 210 -2.42 2.99 -19.77
C ALA A 210 -2.81 4.15 -20.72
N GLY A 211 -2.78 3.91 -22.04
CA GLY A 211 -3.14 4.87 -23.06
C GLY A 211 -2.00 5.80 -23.49
N PHE A 212 -0.75 5.50 -23.12
CA PHE A 212 0.43 6.27 -23.54
C PHE A 212 1.72 5.43 -23.51
N LYS A 213 2.74 5.92 -24.18
CA LYS A 213 4.07 5.30 -24.25
C LYS A 213 4.93 5.70 -23.06
N PHE A 214 5.61 4.73 -22.47
CA PHE A 214 6.62 4.98 -21.44
C PHE A 214 7.93 5.39 -22.08
N THR A 215 8.48 6.52 -21.63
CA THR A 215 9.74 7.05 -22.18
C THR A 215 10.76 7.24 -21.07
N LYS A 216 12.03 7.06 -21.41
CA LYS A 216 13.13 7.30 -20.47
C LYS A 216 13.19 8.77 -20.01
N ALA A 217 12.76 9.69 -20.84
CA ALA A 217 12.76 11.13 -20.56
C ALA A 217 11.71 11.48 -19.49
N ASP A 218 10.47 11.00 -19.66
CA ASP A 218 9.33 11.47 -18.89
C ASP A 218 8.85 10.49 -17.81
N THR A 219 9.04 9.17 -17.99
CA THR A 219 8.45 8.16 -17.11
C THR A 219 9.37 7.77 -15.97
N ARG A 220 8.84 7.77 -14.74
CA ARG A 220 9.50 7.26 -13.53
C ARG A 220 8.73 6.07 -13.00
N PHE A 221 9.47 5.03 -12.60
CA PHE A 221 8.90 3.79 -12.11
C PHE A 221 9.18 3.59 -10.63
N MET A 222 8.13 3.27 -9.89
CA MET A 222 8.21 2.73 -8.53
C MET A 222 7.74 1.27 -8.57
N VAL A 223 8.46 0.38 -7.89
CA VAL A 223 8.16 -1.06 -7.90
C VAL A 223 8.11 -1.58 -6.46
N CYS A 224 7.04 -2.33 -6.14
CA CYS A 224 6.88 -2.97 -4.83
C CYS A 224 6.20 -4.35 -4.94
#